data_0e7c0e6f600ebf3409a5cdd68f428ef5
#
_entry.id   0e7c0e6f600ebf3409a5cdd68f428ef5
#
_cell.length_a   1.000
_cell.length_b   1.000
_cell.length_c   1.000
_cell.angle_alpha   90.00
_cell.angle_beta   90.00
_cell.angle_gamma   90.00
#
_symmetry.space_group_name_H-M   'P 1'
#
loop_
_entity.id
_entity.type
_entity.pdbx_description
1 polymer ?
#
loop_
_entity_poly.entity_id
_entity_poly.type
_entity_poly.pdbx_seq_one_letter_code
_entity_poly.pdbx_strand_id
1 'polypeptide(L)'
;MEQINSNKKHSDRRKYFALLAVVLFIALSGAYAYWSMELKDMISTDDAYVTGNADPISAQVSGSVTVVNHKDTNYVRQGDILVSLDKTDATIALNKAKNNLANIVRQTNKLYLQDKQYSAEVASARIQYQQSLEDYNRRVPLAKQGVISKEALEHTKDTLISSKAALNAAIQAYKANKALVMNTPLNRQPQVIEAADATKEAWLALKRTDIKSPVTGYIAQRSVQVGETVSPGQSLMAVVPARQMWVNANFKETQLTDVRIGQSVNIISDLYGENVVFHGRVTGINMGTGNAFSLLPAQNATGTGSKSFSVYRLKFLWIQKNSWNTLCALVYR
;
A
#
# COMPACT_ATOMS: atom_id res chain seq x y z
N MET A 1 -45.80 -87.06 -53.39
CA MET A 1 -46.48 -86.09 -52.49
C MET A 1 -45.54 -85.80 -51.34
N GLU A 2 -44.82 -84.76 -51.36
CA GLU A 2 -44.27 -84.02 -50.20
C GLU A 2 -43.41 -82.84 -50.66
N GLN A 3 -44.04 -81.80 -50.98
CA GLN A 3 -43.42 -80.48 -51.02
C GLN A 3 -44.35 -79.60 -50.21
N ILE A 4 -43.95 -79.14 -49.06
CA ILE A 4 -44.38 -77.92 -48.41
C ILE A 4 -43.66 -77.89 -47.04
N ASN A 5 -42.68 -77.05 -46.84
CA ASN A 5 -42.43 -76.20 -45.65
C ASN A 5 -40.97 -75.71 -45.52
N SER A 6 -40.50 -75.04 -46.50
CA SER A 6 -39.18 -74.41 -46.37
C SER A 6 -39.21 -72.84 -46.27
N ASN A 7 -40.37 -72.19 -46.46
CA ASN A 7 -40.49 -70.78 -46.66
C ASN A 7 -40.82 -69.94 -45.39
N LYS A 8 -41.13 -70.62 -44.25
CA LYS A 8 -41.50 -69.91 -42.99
C LYS A 8 -40.29 -69.52 -42.10
N LYS A 9 -39.20 -70.24 -42.22
CA LYS A 9 -37.97 -70.02 -41.43
C LYS A 9 -37.07 -68.87 -41.89
N HIS A 10 -37.21 -68.40 -43.14
CA HIS A 10 -36.45 -67.25 -43.68
C HIS A 10 -37.07 -65.90 -43.36
N SER A 11 -38.38 -65.83 -43.16
CA SER A 11 -39.10 -64.57 -42.85
C SER A 11 -38.80 -64.08 -41.45
N ASP A 12 -38.72 -65.00 -40.50
CA ASP A 12 -38.48 -64.62 -39.07
C ASP A 12 -37.00 -64.20 -38.86
N ARG A 13 -36.07 -64.85 -39.53
CA ARG A 13 -34.66 -64.41 -39.47
C ARG A 13 -34.46 -62.93 -40.00
N ARG A 14 -35.19 -62.61 -41.06
CA ARG A 14 -35.15 -61.22 -41.59
C ARG A 14 -35.73 -60.19 -40.62
N LYS A 15 -36.79 -60.55 -39.85
CA LYS A 15 -37.36 -59.66 -38.84
C LYS A 15 -36.41 -59.48 -37.65
N TYR A 16 -35.73 -60.56 -37.21
CA TYR A 16 -34.71 -60.43 -36.15
C TYR A 16 -33.50 -59.64 -36.60
N PHE A 17 -33.02 -59.78 -37.81
CA PHE A 17 -31.96 -58.96 -38.38
C PHE A 17 -32.37 -57.49 -38.53
N ALA A 18 -33.62 -57.21 -38.93
CA ALA A 18 -34.13 -55.83 -39.00
C ALA A 18 -34.25 -55.21 -37.59
N LEU A 19 -34.71 -55.99 -36.60
CA LEU A 19 -34.82 -55.52 -35.21
C LEU A 19 -33.44 -55.28 -34.62
N LEU A 20 -32.47 -56.17 -34.86
CA LEU A 20 -31.08 -56.00 -34.43
C LEU A 20 -30.42 -54.77 -35.09
N ALA A 21 -30.67 -54.53 -36.38
CA ALA A 21 -30.19 -53.33 -37.10
C ALA A 21 -30.76 -52.03 -36.51
N VAL A 22 -32.05 -52.02 -36.14
CA VAL A 22 -32.72 -50.88 -35.48
C VAL A 22 -32.14 -50.63 -34.09
N VAL A 23 -31.93 -51.67 -33.27
CA VAL A 23 -31.32 -51.54 -31.98
C VAL A 23 -29.88 -51.01 -32.08
N LEU A 24 -29.11 -51.52 -33.06
CA LEU A 24 -27.75 -51.07 -33.28
C LEU A 24 -27.68 -49.63 -33.78
N PHE A 25 -28.63 -49.21 -34.61
CA PHE A 25 -28.76 -47.82 -35.09
C PHE A 25 -29.12 -46.88 -33.91
N ILE A 26 -30.03 -47.27 -33.00
CA ILE A 26 -30.40 -46.50 -31.81
C ILE A 26 -29.19 -46.40 -30.88
N ALA A 27 -28.44 -47.50 -30.67
CA ALA A 27 -27.24 -47.51 -29.84
C ALA A 27 -26.14 -46.60 -30.41
N LEU A 28 -25.88 -46.66 -31.73
CA LEU A 28 -24.91 -45.80 -32.40
C LEU A 28 -25.34 -44.32 -32.41
N SER A 29 -26.62 -44.08 -32.61
CA SER A 29 -27.19 -42.72 -32.54
C SER A 29 -27.10 -42.14 -31.12
N GLY A 30 -27.39 -42.95 -30.10
CA GLY A 30 -27.23 -42.56 -28.70
C GLY A 30 -25.76 -42.33 -28.31
N ALA A 31 -24.86 -43.18 -28.77
CA ALA A 31 -23.42 -43.02 -28.53
C ALA A 31 -22.88 -41.78 -29.25
N TYR A 32 -23.34 -41.52 -30.46
CA TYR A 32 -22.98 -40.28 -31.22
C TYR A 32 -23.53 -39.02 -30.55
N ALA A 33 -24.78 -39.06 -30.07
CA ALA A 33 -25.37 -37.94 -29.32
C ALA A 33 -24.62 -37.66 -28.01
N TYR A 34 -24.29 -38.72 -27.28
CA TYR A 34 -23.49 -38.63 -26.05
C TYR A 34 -22.09 -38.06 -26.32
N TRP A 35 -21.40 -38.55 -27.36
CA TRP A 35 -20.10 -38.05 -27.76
C TRP A 35 -20.16 -36.59 -28.22
N SER A 36 -21.20 -36.18 -28.97
CA SER A 36 -21.33 -34.84 -29.47
C SER A 36 -21.74 -33.81 -28.36
N MET A 37 -22.42 -34.23 -27.32
CA MET A 37 -22.89 -33.35 -26.23
C MET A 37 -21.91 -33.23 -25.07
N GLU A 38 -21.11 -34.22 -24.74
CA GLU A 38 -20.27 -34.23 -23.56
C GLU A 38 -18.76 -34.28 -23.85
N LEU A 39 -18.31 -34.96 -24.91
CA LEU A 39 -16.86 -35.10 -25.17
C LEU A 39 -16.29 -34.14 -26.20
N LYS A 40 -17.10 -33.63 -27.13
CA LYS A 40 -16.61 -32.78 -28.21
C LYS A 40 -16.10 -31.41 -27.74
N ASP A 41 -16.64 -30.93 -26.63
CA ASP A 41 -16.36 -29.57 -26.14
C ASP A 41 -15.35 -29.52 -24.98
N MET A 42 -14.74 -30.67 -24.61
CA MET A 42 -13.67 -30.71 -23.61
C MET A 42 -12.34 -30.32 -24.25
N ILE A 43 -11.83 -29.17 -23.84
CA ILE A 43 -10.52 -28.66 -24.26
C ILE A 43 -9.55 -28.83 -23.11
N SER A 44 -8.41 -29.49 -23.35
CA SER A 44 -7.36 -29.69 -22.35
C SER A 44 -6.00 -29.22 -22.84
N THR A 45 -5.12 -28.87 -21.91
CA THR A 45 -3.72 -28.55 -22.16
C THR A 45 -2.86 -29.00 -20.99
N ASP A 46 -1.70 -29.53 -21.30
CA ASP A 46 -0.66 -29.88 -20.31
C ASP A 46 0.33 -28.72 -20.06
N ASP A 47 0.24 -27.67 -20.89
CA ASP A 47 1.07 -26.46 -20.79
C ASP A 47 0.39 -25.43 -19.89
N ALA A 48 0.33 -25.74 -18.59
CA ALA A 48 -0.31 -24.90 -17.59
C ALA A 48 0.60 -24.73 -16.35
N TYR A 49 0.79 -23.48 -15.93
CA TYR A 49 1.70 -23.13 -14.84
C TYR A 49 0.98 -22.33 -13.77
N VAL A 50 1.21 -22.71 -12.50
CA VAL A 50 0.79 -21.89 -11.36
C VAL A 50 1.67 -20.66 -11.29
N THR A 51 1.06 -19.52 -11.22
CA THR A 51 1.72 -18.21 -11.16
C THR A 51 1.09 -17.38 -10.04
N GLY A 52 1.86 -16.47 -9.46
CA GLY A 52 1.40 -15.52 -8.46
C GLY A 52 2.18 -14.22 -8.58
N ASN A 53 1.64 -13.15 -8.00
CA ASN A 53 2.42 -11.95 -7.84
C ASN A 53 3.50 -12.20 -6.79
N ALA A 54 4.72 -11.89 -7.12
CA ALA A 54 5.81 -11.82 -6.14
C ALA A 54 5.93 -10.35 -5.72
N ASP A 55 5.56 -10.04 -4.48
CA ASP A 55 5.65 -8.67 -3.96
C ASP A 55 7.09 -8.41 -3.49
N PRO A 56 7.86 -7.55 -4.18
CA PRO A 56 9.23 -7.25 -3.80
C PRO A 56 9.25 -6.42 -2.52
N ILE A 57 10.03 -6.86 -1.56
CA ILE A 57 10.29 -6.14 -0.30
C ILE A 57 11.61 -5.43 -0.45
N SER A 58 11.58 -4.10 -0.41
CA SER A 58 12.76 -3.25 -0.53
C SER A 58 13.06 -2.46 0.73
N ALA A 59 14.32 -2.11 0.94
CA ALA A 59 14.75 -1.20 2.00
C ALA A 59 14.17 0.20 1.76
N GLN A 60 13.68 0.84 2.83
CA GLN A 60 13.19 2.22 2.78
C GLN A 60 14.21 3.23 3.33
N VAL A 61 15.20 2.75 4.08
CA VAL A 61 16.30 3.52 4.66
C VAL A 61 17.61 2.77 4.45
N SER A 62 18.72 3.48 4.46
CA SER A 62 20.05 2.87 4.43
C SER A 62 20.43 2.35 5.82
N GLY A 63 21.22 1.28 5.85
CA GLY A 63 21.77 0.73 7.09
C GLY A 63 22.38 -0.65 6.90
N SER A 64 23.13 -1.13 7.89
CA SER A 64 23.65 -2.49 7.91
C SER A 64 22.61 -3.46 8.45
N VAL A 65 22.48 -4.62 7.82
CA VAL A 65 21.57 -5.69 8.25
C VAL A 65 22.11 -6.37 9.50
N THR A 66 21.35 -6.29 10.60
CA THR A 66 21.74 -6.94 11.87
C THR A 66 21.12 -8.33 12.00
N VAL A 67 19.86 -8.48 11.55
CA VAL A 67 19.12 -9.75 11.67
C VAL A 67 18.25 -9.96 10.44
N VAL A 68 18.25 -11.20 9.95
CA VAL A 68 17.27 -11.72 8.97
C VAL A 68 16.48 -12.82 9.66
N ASN A 69 15.21 -12.56 9.96
CA ASN A 69 14.39 -13.45 10.80
C ASN A 69 13.84 -14.66 10.05
N HIS A 70 13.75 -14.59 8.73
CA HIS A 70 13.11 -15.62 7.92
C HIS A 70 14.02 -16.07 6.78
N LYS A 71 13.95 -17.37 6.47
CA LYS A 71 14.64 -18.01 5.34
C LYS A 71 13.69 -18.13 4.15
N ASP A 72 14.28 -18.49 2.98
CA ASP A 72 13.48 -18.87 1.83
C ASP A 72 12.48 -19.97 2.22
N THR A 73 11.30 -19.94 1.60
CA THR A 73 10.20 -20.89 1.83
C THR A 73 9.42 -20.71 3.13
N ASN A 74 9.87 -19.87 4.04
CA ASN A 74 9.14 -19.64 5.28
C ASN A 74 7.82 -18.92 5.04
N TYR A 75 6.79 -19.36 5.77
CA TYR A 75 5.52 -18.65 5.83
C TYR A 75 5.64 -17.42 6.73
N VAL A 76 5.14 -16.28 6.25
CA VAL A 76 5.14 -15.01 6.98
C VAL A 76 3.74 -14.40 6.96
N ARG A 77 3.40 -13.69 8.03
CA ARG A 77 2.15 -12.95 8.16
C ARG A 77 2.39 -11.48 7.87
N GLN A 78 1.35 -10.81 7.42
CA GLN A 78 1.38 -9.35 7.30
C GLN A 78 1.78 -8.69 8.63
N GLY A 79 2.81 -7.84 8.59
CA GLY A 79 3.34 -7.14 9.76
C GLY A 79 4.52 -7.83 10.44
N ASP A 80 4.84 -9.09 10.11
CA ASP A 80 6.02 -9.78 10.64
C ASP A 80 7.30 -9.06 10.19
N ILE A 81 8.28 -8.96 11.12
CA ILE A 81 9.58 -8.35 10.84
C ILE A 81 10.42 -9.35 10.06
N LEU A 82 10.75 -9.02 8.82
CA LEU A 82 11.56 -9.83 7.93
C LEU A 82 13.05 -9.60 8.13
N VAL A 83 13.43 -8.32 8.14
CA VAL A 83 14.81 -7.86 8.26
C VAL A 83 14.87 -6.71 9.25
N SER A 84 15.87 -6.71 10.12
CA SER A 84 16.17 -5.58 11.00
C SER A 84 17.52 -4.99 10.64
N LEU A 85 17.55 -3.68 10.44
CA LEU A 85 18.76 -2.90 10.24
C LEU A 85 19.31 -2.38 11.58
N ASP A 86 20.55 -1.95 11.60
CA ASP A 86 21.11 -1.25 12.74
C ASP A 86 20.32 0.04 13.05
N LYS A 87 19.87 0.15 14.30
CA LYS A 87 19.01 1.23 14.78
C LYS A 87 19.78 2.37 15.43
N THR A 88 21.10 2.22 15.60
CA THR A 88 21.92 3.13 16.41
C THR A 88 21.81 4.56 15.90
N ASP A 89 22.10 4.78 14.64
CA ASP A 89 22.08 6.12 14.03
C ASP A 89 20.67 6.73 14.02
N ALA A 90 19.67 5.92 13.68
CA ALA A 90 18.27 6.36 13.67
C ALA A 90 17.77 6.73 15.06
N THR A 91 18.21 5.99 16.10
CA THR A 91 17.89 6.30 17.51
C THR A 91 18.54 7.59 17.97
N ILE A 92 19.80 7.82 17.60
CA ILE A 92 20.53 9.06 17.90
C ILE A 92 19.84 10.25 17.22
N ALA A 93 19.48 10.10 15.93
CA ALA A 93 18.78 11.13 15.16
C ALA A 93 17.42 11.49 15.79
N LEU A 94 16.65 10.48 16.21
CA LEU A 94 15.38 10.70 16.91
C LEU A 94 15.56 11.44 18.23
N ASN A 95 16.55 11.07 19.03
CA ASN A 95 16.83 11.73 20.32
C ASN A 95 17.28 13.19 20.11
N LYS A 96 18.09 13.44 19.08
CA LYS A 96 18.49 14.81 18.68
C LYS A 96 17.28 15.65 18.28
N ALA A 97 16.38 15.11 17.46
CA ALA A 97 15.16 15.80 17.05
C ALA A 97 14.22 16.09 18.22
N LYS A 98 14.03 15.14 19.15
CA LYS A 98 13.25 15.34 20.39
C LYS A 98 13.82 16.44 21.27
N ASN A 99 15.15 16.49 21.44
CA ASN A 99 15.81 17.52 22.22
C ASN A 99 15.66 18.89 21.57
N ASN A 100 15.75 18.98 20.23
CA ASN A 100 15.51 20.20 19.49
C ASN A 100 14.06 20.69 19.69
N LEU A 101 13.07 19.81 19.53
CA LEU A 101 11.66 20.14 19.78
C LEU A 101 11.48 20.70 21.20
N ALA A 102 12.05 20.05 22.20
CA ALA A 102 11.98 20.52 23.58
C ALA A 102 12.62 21.91 23.78
N ASN A 103 13.70 22.20 23.06
CA ASN A 103 14.34 23.53 23.09
C ASN A 103 13.45 24.58 22.43
N ILE A 104 12.91 24.32 21.26
CA ILE A 104 12.01 25.23 20.55
C ILE A 104 10.75 25.52 21.37
N VAL A 105 10.16 24.50 21.98
CA VAL A 105 9.01 24.67 22.90
C VAL A 105 9.36 25.61 24.05
N ARG A 106 10.54 25.44 24.69
CA ARG A 106 10.98 26.32 25.77
C ARG A 106 11.22 27.76 25.31
N GLN A 107 11.86 27.95 24.15
CA GLN A 107 12.08 29.27 23.56
C GLN A 107 10.76 29.96 23.23
N THR A 108 9.85 29.25 22.60
CA THR A 108 8.52 29.77 22.28
C THR A 108 7.75 30.13 23.53
N ASN A 109 7.76 29.28 24.57
CA ASN A 109 7.10 29.57 25.83
C ASN A 109 7.66 30.82 26.51
N LYS A 110 8.97 31.10 26.38
CA LYS A 110 9.56 32.35 26.87
C LYS A 110 8.91 33.59 26.25
N LEU A 111 8.56 33.55 24.94
CA LEU A 111 7.88 34.67 24.26
C LEU A 111 6.47 34.91 24.86
N TYR A 112 5.75 33.86 25.24
CA TYR A 112 4.44 34.01 25.90
C TYR A 112 4.56 34.59 27.31
N LEU A 113 5.63 34.24 28.03
CA LEU A 113 5.89 34.85 29.35
C LEU A 113 6.27 36.33 29.21
N GLN A 114 7.07 36.66 28.18
CA GLN A 114 7.39 38.06 27.85
C GLN A 114 6.17 38.89 27.44
N ASP A 115 5.19 38.28 26.74
CA ASP A 115 3.92 38.92 26.39
C ASP A 115 3.15 39.35 27.65
N LYS A 116 3.09 38.49 28.69
CA LYS A 116 2.47 38.84 29.98
C LYS A 116 3.25 39.95 30.70
N GLN A 117 4.58 39.92 30.66
CA GLN A 117 5.43 40.97 31.25
C GLN A 117 5.18 42.33 30.60
N TYR A 118 5.24 42.41 29.26
CA TYR A 118 5.00 43.66 28.52
C TYR A 118 3.57 44.16 28.73
N SER A 119 2.59 43.29 28.84
CA SER A 119 1.20 43.63 29.15
C SER A 119 1.12 44.30 30.53
N ALA A 120 1.85 43.82 31.55
CA ALA A 120 1.90 44.40 32.89
C ALA A 120 2.63 45.76 32.88
N GLU A 121 3.71 45.89 32.09
CA GLU A 121 4.41 47.16 31.89
C GLU A 121 3.51 48.24 31.25
N VAL A 122 2.73 47.92 30.25
CA VAL A 122 1.71 48.81 29.67
C VAL A 122 0.69 49.24 30.72
N ALA A 123 0.19 48.31 31.54
CA ALA A 123 -0.75 48.63 32.61
C ALA A 123 -0.18 49.59 33.62
N SER A 124 1.08 49.36 34.08
CA SER A 124 1.79 50.26 34.99
C SER A 124 2.01 51.65 34.40
N ALA A 125 2.52 51.74 33.15
CA ALA A 125 2.74 53.00 32.49
C ALA A 125 1.42 53.80 32.25
N ARG A 126 0.29 53.06 32.02
CA ARG A 126 -1.01 53.69 31.88
C ARG A 126 -1.49 54.32 33.19
N ILE A 127 -1.29 53.66 34.33
CA ILE A 127 -1.64 54.21 35.63
C ILE A 127 -0.81 55.48 35.92
N GLN A 128 0.50 55.45 35.62
CA GLN A 128 1.40 56.60 35.79
C GLN A 128 0.97 57.80 34.96
N TYR A 129 0.59 57.53 33.71
CA TYR A 129 0.07 58.56 32.80
C TYR A 129 -1.25 59.15 33.31
N GLN A 130 -2.19 58.36 33.79
CA GLN A 130 -3.45 58.80 34.35
C GLN A 130 -3.23 59.68 35.59
N GLN A 131 -2.33 59.27 36.51
CA GLN A 131 -2.01 60.07 37.70
C GLN A 131 -1.43 61.42 37.29
N SER A 132 -0.51 61.46 36.31
CA SER A 132 0.08 62.72 35.84
C SER A 132 -0.97 63.62 35.15
N LEU A 133 -1.89 63.02 34.44
CA LEU A 133 -3.02 63.74 33.77
C LEU A 133 -3.95 64.34 34.80
N GLU A 134 -4.35 63.60 35.82
CA GLU A 134 -5.20 64.09 36.87
C GLU A 134 -4.55 65.19 37.71
N ASP A 135 -3.26 65.06 37.97
CA ASP A 135 -2.49 66.08 38.69
C ASP A 135 -2.40 67.39 37.88
N TYR A 136 -2.11 67.28 36.59
CA TYR A 136 -2.10 68.40 35.67
C TYR A 136 -3.46 69.07 35.61
N ASN A 137 -4.54 68.31 35.40
CA ASN A 137 -5.91 68.83 35.32
C ASN A 137 -6.35 69.51 36.59
N ARG A 138 -5.94 69.06 37.74
CA ARG A 138 -6.19 69.67 39.05
C ARG A 138 -5.43 70.98 39.26
N ARG A 139 -4.21 71.10 38.73
CA ARG A 139 -3.35 72.29 38.88
C ARG A 139 -3.68 73.42 37.88
N VAL A 140 -4.21 73.11 36.71
CA VAL A 140 -4.58 74.11 35.69
C VAL A 140 -5.51 75.21 36.26
N PRO A 141 -6.63 74.95 36.97
CA PRO A 141 -7.48 76.01 37.53
C PRO A 141 -6.80 76.77 38.65
N LEU A 142 -5.95 76.12 39.48
CA LEU A 142 -5.22 76.77 40.56
C LEU A 142 -4.19 77.77 40.02
N ALA A 143 -3.52 77.47 38.91
CA ALA A 143 -2.62 78.41 38.28
C ALA A 143 -3.34 79.60 37.67
N LYS A 144 -4.56 79.41 37.09
CA LYS A 144 -5.40 80.52 36.61
C LYS A 144 -5.85 81.47 37.70
N GLN A 145 -6.00 80.95 38.93
CA GLN A 145 -6.36 81.73 40.12
C GLN A 145 -5.14 82.34 40.83
N GLY A 146 -3.91 82.14 40.33
CA GLY A 146 -2.64 82.66 40.90
C GLY A 146 -2.22 81.89 42.18
N VAL A 147 -2.80 80.75 42.54
CA VAL A 147 -2.47 79.98 43.73
C VAL A 147 -1.14 79.23 43.62
N ILE A 148 -0.74 78.84 42.36
CA ILE A 148 0.54 78.21 42.08
C ILE A 148 1.35 78.99 41.03
N SER A 149 2.66 78.81 40.99
CA SER A 149 3.52 79.47 40.04
C SER A 149 3.35 78.90 38.62
N LYS A 150 3.62 79.68 37.61
CA LYS A 150 3.66 79.22 36.18
C LYS A 150 4.72 78.14 36.00
N GLU A 151 5.87 78.22 36.63
CA GLU A 151 6.90 77.19 36.62
C GLU A 151 6.45 75.86 37.19
N ALA A 152 5.69 75.83 38.30
CA ALA A 152 5.16 74.66 38.91
C ALA A 152 4.12 73.95 37.98
N LEU A 153 3.32 74.73 37.22
CA LEU A 153 2.40 74.20 36.22
C LEU A 153 3.18 73.59 35.02
N GLU A 154 4.21 74.30 34.54
CA GLU A 154 5.06 73.85 33.43
C GLU A 154 5.76 72.55 33.75
N HIS A 155 6.35 72.39 34.92
CA HIS A 155 6.94 71.15 35.45
C HIS A 155 5.93 69.99 35.49
N THR A 156 4.70 70.25 35.85
CA THR A 156 3.64 69.22 35.85
C THR A 156 3.25 68.82 34.42
N LYS A 157 3.24 69.78 33.49
CA LYS A 157 3.02 69.50 32.09
C LYS A 157 4.14 68.64 31.44
N ASP A 158 5.40 68.95 31.79
CA ASP A 158 6.54 68.15 31.36
C ASP A 158 6.47 66.70 31.89
N THR A 159 6.03 66.53 33.13
CA THR A 159 5.81 65.23 33.72
C THR A 159 4.70 64.45 33.00
N LEU A 160 3.62 65.15 32.59
CA LEU A 160 2.54 64.55 31.79
C LEU A 160 3.04 64.12 30.41
N ILE A 161 3.81 64.95 29.73
CA ILE A 161 4.38 64.63 28.42
C ILE A 161 5.34 63.44 28.51
N SER A 162 6.19 63.40 29.54
CA SER A 162 7.13 62.31 29.79
C SER A 162 6.40 61.00 30.06
N SER A 163 5.37 60.99 30.95
CA SER A 163 4.61 59.82 31.25
C SER A 163 3.81 59.28 30.03
N LYS A 164 3.30 60.20 29.17
CA LYS A 164 2.67 59.86 27.89
C LYS A 164 3.65 59.18 26.93
N ALA A 165 4.87 59.70 26.85
CA ALA A 165 5.91 59.10 26.02
C ALA A 165 6.32 57.71 26.51
N ALA A 166 6.43 57.53 27.83
CA ALA A 166 6.71 56.23 28.48
C ALA A 166 5.61 55.21 28.20
N LEU A 167 4.32 55.61 28.31
CA LEU A 167 3.20 54.75 27.95
C LEU A 167 3.24 54.31 26.48
N ASN A 168 3.52 55.25 25.58
CA ASN A 168 3.63 54.92 24.15
C ASN A 168 4.78 53.96 23.87
N ALA A 169 5.93 54.12 24.51
CA ALA A 169 7.04 53.20 24.38
C ALA A 169 6.69 51.78 24.86
N ALA A 170 6.03 51.67 26.02
CA ALA A 170 5.57 50.39 26.55
C ALA A 170 4.55 49.70 25.61
N ILE A 171 3.61 50.48 25.02
CA ILE A 171 2.65 49.97 24.03
C ILE A 171 3.37 49.46 22.78
N GLN A 172 4.39 50.14 22.27
CA GLN A 172 5.13 49.67 21.10
C GLN A 172 5.95 48.40 21.40
N ALA A 173 6.57 48.31 22.57
CA ALA A 173 7.27 47.10 23.03
C ALA A 173 6.31 45.88 23.12
N TYR A 174 5.15 46.07 23.72
CA TYR A 174 4.10 45.04 23.78
C TYR A 174 3.65 44.60 22.39
N LYS A 175 3.35 45.54 21.48
CA LYS A 175 2.94 45.24 20.12
C LYS A 175 4.00 44.47 19.35
N ALA A 176 5.28 44.85 19.50
CA ALA A 176 6.38 44.15 18.86
C ALA A 176 6.47 42.67 19.31
N ASN A 177 6.40 42.45 20.63
CA ASN A 177 6.39 41.08 21.15
C ASN A 177 5.13 40.28 20.74
N LYS A 178 3.98 40.95 20.76
CA LYS A 178 2.69 40.32 20.34
C LYS A 178 2.70 39.90 18.88
N ALA A 179 3.39 40.63 18.01
CA ALA A 179 3.58 40.27 16.60
C ALA A 179 4.34 38.93 16.44
N LEU A 180 5.28 38.64 17.35
CA LEU A 180 6.01 37.35 17.35
C LEU A 180 5.13 36.18 17.78
N VAL A 181 4.22 36.44 18.71
CA VAL A 181 3.31 35.40 19.25
C VAL A 181 2.06 35.22 18.37
N MET A 182 1.63 36.28 17.65
CA MET A 182 0.49 36.33 16.70
C MET A 182 -0.84 35.79 17.24
N ASN A 183 -1.09 35.83 18.55
CA ASN A 183 -2.24 35.20 19.24
C ASN A 183 -2.42 33.69 18.90
N THR A 184 -1.39 33.02 18.43
CA THR A 184 -1.42 31.62 18.02
C THR A 184 -1.06 30.75 19.22
N PRO A 185 -1.79 29.69 19.57
CA PRO A 185 -1.42 28.81 20.68
C PRO A 185 -0.07 28.14 20.45
N LEU A 186 0.65 27.83 21.51
CA LEU A 186 2.02 27.30 21.51
C LEU A 186 2.21 26.13 20.53
N ASN A 187 1.25 25.19 20.52
CA ASN A 187 1.28 23.98 19.71
C ASN A 187 1.00 24.25 18.20
N ARG A 188 0.60 25.45 17.84
CA ARG A 188 0.37 25.89 16.44
C ARG A 188 1.39 26.89 15.96
N GLN A 189 2.39 27.21 16.77
CA GLN A 189 3.50 28.05 16.33
C GLN A 189 4.31 27.34 15.24
N PRO A 190 4.62 28.02 14.11
CA PRO A 190 5.31 27.41 12.98
C PRO A 190 6.60 26.68 13.36
N GLN A 191 7.42 27.29 14.21
CA GLN A 191 8.68 26.70 14.68
C GLN A 191 8.47 25.43 15.49
N VAL A 192 7.40 25.35 16.29
CA VAL A 192 7.05 24.14 17.06
C VAL A 192 6.55 23.03 16.14
N ILE A 193 5.75 23.38 15.13
CA ILE A 193 5.27 22.41 14.14
C ILE A 193 6.45 21.86 13.35
N GLU A 194 7.34 22.71 12.84
CA GLU A 194 8.53 22.28 12.10
C GLU A 194 9.40 21.32 12.92
N ALA A 195 9.68 21.64 14.18
CA ALA A 195 10.44 20.77 15.07
C ALA A 195 9.70 19.46 15.40
N ALA A 196 8.36 19.49 15.49
CA ALA A 196 7.54 18.30 15.67
C ALA A 196 7.56 17.40 14.43
N ASP A 197 7.48 17.99 13.24
CA ASP A 197 7.55 17.25 11.98
C ASP A 197 8.94 16.61 11.78
N ALA A 198 10.03 17.35 12.09
CA ALA A 198 11.38 16.79 12.09
C ALA A 198 11.52 15.61 13.08
N THR A 199 10.85 15.69 14.24
CA THR A 199 10.82 14.58 15.22
C THR A 199 10.05 13.37 14.68
N LYS A 200 8.95 13.60 13.97
CA LYS A 200 8.16 12.57 13.32
C LYS A 200 8.92 11.89 12.17
N GLU A 201 9.65 12.67 11.38
CA GLU A 201 10.52 12.14 10.31
C GLU A 201 11.60 11.20 10.88
N ALA A 202 12.31 11.62 11.92
CA ALA A 202 13.31 10.79 12.58
C ALA A 202 12.70 9.52 13.20
N TRP A 203 11.49 9.62 13.75
CA TRP A 203 10.76 8.46 14.26
C TRP A 203 10.35 7.49 13.13
N LEU A 204 9.91 8.00 11.99
CA LEU A 204 9.60 7.17 10.82
C LEU A 204 10.86 6.48 10.27
N ALA A 205 11.99 7.18 10.23
CA ALA A 205 13.27 6.60 9.83
C ALA A 205 13.65 5.42 10.76
N LEU A 206 13.51 5.59 12.08
CA LEU A 206 13.73 4.52 13.04
C LEU A 206 12.73 3.36 12.84
N LYS A 207 11.45 3.63 12.61
CA LYS A 207 10.45 2.60 12.37
C LYS A 207 10.74 1.79 11.09
N ARG A 208 11.32 2.42 10.07
CA ARG A 208 11.67 1.81 8.79
C ARG A 208 12.92 0.94 8.85
N THR A 209 13.67 0.95 9.93
CA THR A 209 14.79 0.01 10.15
C THR A 209 14.30 -1.41 10.39
N ASP A 210 13.06 -1.60 10.87
CA ASP A 210 12.40 -2.90 10.92
C ASP A 210 11.53 -3.07 9.67
N ILE A 211 12.04 -3.82 8.72
CA ILE A 211 11.38 -4.07 7.44
C ILE A 211 10.38 -5.20 7.62
N LYS A 212 9.10 -4.89 7.40
CA LYS A 212 7.97 -5.78 7.65
C LYS A 212 7.35 -6.29 6.36
N SER A 213 6.74 -7.48 6.45
CA SER A 213 5.95 -8.02 5.35
C SER A 213 4.65 -7.21 5.15
N PRO A 214 4.38 -6.69 3.94
CA PRO A 214 3.12 -6.02 3.63
C PRO A 214 1.96 -7.01 3.43
N VAL A 215 2.25 -8.28 3.16
CA VAL A 215 1.29 -9.34 2.84
C VAL A 215 1.56 -10.62 3.61
N THR A 216 0.56 -11.47 3.69
CA THR A 216 0.70 -12.83 4.24
C THR A 216 0.99 -13.80 3.11
N GLY A 217 2.10 -14.54 3.18
CA GLY A 217 2.52 -15.44 2.11
C GLY A 217 3.78 -16.20 2.43
N TYR A 218 4.46 -16.67 1.38
CA TYR A 218 5.71 -17.41 1.47
C TYR A 218 6.86 -16.59 0.88
N ILE A 219 8.03 -16.63 1.51
CA ILE A 219 9.24 -16.02 0.96
C ILE A 219 9.69 -16.86 -0.25
N ALA A 220 9.71 -16.23 -1.42
CA ALA A 220 10.13 -16.88 -2.67
C ALA A 220 11.62 -16.78 -2.91
N GLN A 221 12.18 -15.61 -2.66
CA GLN A 221 13.61 -15.36 -2.93
C GLN A 221 14.14 -14.32 -1.95
N ARG A 222 15.26 -14.64 -1.32
CA ARG A 222 16.00 -13.74 -0.44
C ARG A 222 17.35 -13.40 -1.09
N SER A 223 17.61 -12.11 -1.27
CA SER A 223 18.86 -11.59 -1.84
C SER A 223 19.78 -10.97 -0.79
N VAL A 224 19.27 -10.70 0.44
CA VAL A 224 20.00 -10.00 1.50
C VAL A 224 20.61 -10.96 2.53
N GLN A 225 21.79 -10.58 3.07
CA GLN A 225 22.49 -11.32 4.13
C GLN A 225 22.79 -10.43 5.34
N VAL A 226 23.01 -11.08 6.51
CA VAL A 226 23.44 -10.39 7.73
C VAL A 226 24.83 -9.79 7.53
N GLY A 227 25.02 -8.54 7.94
CA GLY A 227 26.26 -7.78 7.73
C GLY A 227 26.31 -6.98 6.43
N GLU A 228 25.37 -7.19 5.52
CA GLU A 228 25.27 -6.43 4.27
C GLU A 228 24.76 -5.01 4.54
N THR A 229 25.29 -4.02 3.81
CA THR A 229 24.78 -2.64 3.84
C THR A 229 23.79 -2.45 2.70
N VAL A 230 22.59 -2.00 3.02
CA VAL A 230 21.51 -1.78 2.07
C VAL A 230 21.21 -0.31 1.86
N SER A 231 20.71 0.02 0.68
CA SER A 231 20.28 1.37 0.28
C SER A 231 18.78 1.43 0.01
N PRO A 232 18.16 2.62 0.13
CA PRO A 232 16.74 2.79 -0.21
C PRO A 232 16.43 2.34 -1.64
N GLY A 233 15.37 1.53 -1.79
CA GLY A 233 14.96 0.94 -3.07
C GLY A 233 15.63 -0.40 -3.40
N GLN A 234 16.67 -0.84 -2.68
CA GLN A 234 17.29 -2.14 -2.88
C GLN A 234 16.31 -3.24 -2.50
N SER A 235 16.09 -4.21 -3.41
CA SER A 235 15.25 -5.38 -3.14
C SER A 235 15.97 -6.34 -2.20
N LEU A 236 15.30 -6.75 -1.13
CA LEU A 236 15.86 -7.62 -0.10
C LEU A 236 15.33 -9.05 -0.22
N MET A 237 14.06 -9.18 -0.55
CA MET A 237 13.39 -10.46 -0.75
C MET A 237 12.07 -10.26 -1.49
N ALA A 238 11.45 -11.35 -1.92
CA ALA A 238 10.12 -11.35 -2.50
C ALA A 238 9.18 -12.24 -1.68
N VAL A 239 7.96 -11.80 -1.47
CA VAL A 239 6.90 -12.58 -0.79
C VAL A 239 5.79 -12.87 -1.78
N VAL A 240 5.43 -14.14 -1.93
CA VAL A 240 4.30 -14.59 -2.75
C VAL A 240 3.07 -14.75 -1.88
N PRO A 241 2.02 -13.95 -2.08
CA PRO A 241 0.78 -14.06 -1.31
C PRO A 241 0.11 -15.40 -1.56
N ALA A 242 -0.13 -16.18 -0.52
CA ALA A 242 -0.72 -17.53 -0.63
C ALA A 242 -2.15 -17.53 -1.22
N ARG A 243 -2.86 -16.41 -1.17
CA ARG A 243 -4.24 -16.29 -1.64
C ARG A 243 -4.40 -15.66 -3.02
N GLN A 244 -3.30 -15.22 -3.65
CA GLN A 244 -3.33 -14.49 -4.93
C GLN A 244 -2.61 -15.26 -6.03
N MET A 245 -2.78 -16.58 -6.04
CA MET A 245 -2.25 -17.42 -7.10
C MET A 245 -3.29 -17.69 -8.16
N TRP A 246 -2.85 -17.89 -9.39
CA TRP A 246 -3.67 -18.28 -10.53
C TRP A 246 -2.90 -19.24 -11.42
N VAL A 247 -3.61 -19.92 -12.29
CA VAL A 247 -3.00 -20.78 -13.30
C VAL A 247 -3.01 -20.06 -14.63
N ASN A 248 -1.86 -19.99 -15.28
CA ASN A 248 -1.72 -19.58 -16.66
C ASN A 248 -1.64 -20.84 -17.52
N ALA A 249 -2.63 -21.08 -18.36
CA ALA A 249 -2.64 -22.19 -19.28
C ALA A 249 -2.53 -21.70 -20.73
N ASN A 250 -1.67 -22.35 -21.49
CA ASN A 250 -1.43 -22.03 -22.88
C ASN A 250 -2.22 -22.98 -23.76
N PHE A 251 -3.01 -22.43 -24.66
CA PHE A 251 -3.85 -23.17 -25.61
C PHE A 251 -3.52 -22.77 -27.04
N LYS A 252 -3.76 -23.67 -27.98
CA LYS A 252 -3.69 -23.35 -29.41
C LYS A 252 -4.89 -22.48 -29.78
N GLU A 253 -4.72 -21.54 -30.73
CA GLU A 253 -5.77 -20.64 -31.17
C GLU A 253 -7.05 -21.39 -31.60
N THR A 254 -6.88 -22.51 -32.29
CA THR A 254 -7.98 -23.37 -32.75
C THR A 254 -8.81 -24.00 -31.63
N GLN A 255 -8.26 -24.10 -30.43
CA GLN A 255 -8.94 -24.66 -29.25
C GLN A 255 -9.76 -23.61 -28.48
N LEU A 256 -9.52 -22.32 -28.73
CA LEU A 256 -10.13 -21.23 -27.95
C LEU A 256 -11.44 -20.69 -28.57
N THR A 257 -11.90 -21.23 -29.68
CA THR A 257 -13.08 -20.73 -30.38
C THR A 257 -14.32 -20.63 -29.50
N ASP A 258 -14.52 -21.61 -28.62
CA ASP A 258 -15.68 -21.69 -27.74
C ASP A 258 -15.41 -21.40 -26.28
N VAL A 259 -14.19 -20.99 -25.91
CA VAL A 259 -13.82 -20.60 -24.56
C VAL A 259 -14.35 -19.21 -24.24
N ARG A 260 -15.03 -19.08 -23.11
CA ARG A 260 -15.60 -17.81 -22.64
C ARG A 260 -15.17 -17.54 -21.20
N ILE A 261 -15.05 -16.26 -20.86
CA ILE A 261 -14.79 -15.81 -19.48
C ILE A 261 -15.95 -16.26 -18.59
N GLY A 262 -15.61 -16.82 -17.41
CA GLY A 262 -16.58 -17.34 -16.44
C GLY A 262 -16.82 -18.86 -16.54
N GLN A 263 -16.37 -19.54 -17.59
CA GLN A 263 -16.46 -21.00 -17.69
C GLN A 263 -15.69 -21.68 -16.54
N SER A 264 -16.25 -22.80 -16.05
CA SER A 264 -15.61 -23.64 -15.06
C SER A 264 -14.50 -24.47 -15.69
N VAL A 265 -13.40 -24.65 -14.95
CA VAL A 265 -12.27 -25.46 -15.37
C VAL A 265 -11.85 -26.40 -14.26
N ASN A 266 -11.42 -27.59 -14.63
CA ASN A 266 -10.82 -28.56 -13.74
C ASN A 266 -9.30 -28.51 -13.95
N ILE A 267 -8.57 -28.36 -12.85
CA ILE A 267 -7.11 -28.29 -12.84
C ILE A 267 -6.61 -29.51 -12.09
N ILE A 268 -5.80 -30.32 -12.74
CA ILE A 268 -5.15 -31.50 -12.17
C ILE A 268 -3.68 -31.15 -12.04
N SER A 269 -3.08 -31.43 -10.88
CA SER A 269 -1.67 -31.19 -10.63
C SER A 269 -0.92 -32.51 -10.65
N ASP A 270 0.20 -32.56 -11.38
CA ASP A 270 1.09 -33.74 -11.43
C ASP A 270 1.60 -34.13 -10.04
N LEU A 271 1.74 -33.17 -9.13
CA LEU A 271 2.19 -33.40 -7.76
C LEU A 271 1.21 -34.23 -6.94
N TYR A 272 -0.10 -34.03 -7.14
CA TYR A 272 -1.16 -34.68 -6.35
C TYR A 272 -1.85 -35.80 -7.11
N GLY A 273 -1.51 -36.00 -8.40
CA GLY A 273 -2.14 -36.96 -9.28
C GLY A 273 -3.59 -36.66 -9.60
N GLU A 274 -4.23 -37.54 -10.36
CA GLU A 274 -5.60 -37.38 -10.86
C GLU A 274 -6.70 -37.42 -9.77
N ASN A 275 -6.36 -37.87 -8.57
CA ASN A 275 -7.31 -37.99 -7.47
C ASN A 275 -7.67 -36.62 -6.84
N VAL A 276 -6.89 -35.58 -7.08
CA VAL A 276 -7.10 -34.24 -6.54
C VAL A 276 -7.40 -33.28 -7.69
N VAL A 277 -8.68 -33.01 -7.89
CA VAL A 277 -9.14 -32.05 -8.90
C VAL A 277 -9.43 -30.70 -8.25
N PHE A 278 -8.78 -29.67 -8.73
CA PHE A 278 -9.03 -28.31 -8.29
C PHE A 278 -9.98 -27.63 -9.27
N HIS A 279 -10.97 -26.94 -8.74
CA HIS A 279 -11.96 -26.23 -9.55
C HIS A 279 -11.62 -24.76 -9.65
N GLY A 280 -11.63 -24.24 -10.87
CA GLY A 280 -11.36 -22.83 -11.16
C GLY A 280 -12.38 -22.25 -12.13
N ARG A 281 -12.20 -20.95 -12.44
CA ARG A 281 -12.97 -20.26 -13.48
C ARG A 281 -12.03 -19.48 -14.38
N VAL A 282 -12.36 -19.40 -15.66
CA VAL A 282 -11.67 -18.54 -16.63
C VAL A 282 -11.92 -17.09 -16.22
N THR A 283 -10.86 -16.35 -15.88
CA THR A 283 -10.96 -14.94 -15.48
C THR A 283 -10.53 -13.99 -16.60
N GLY A 284 -9.76 -14.47 -17.56
CA GLY A 284 -9.28 -13.62 -18.66
C GLY A 284 -8.64 -14.45 -19.75
N ILE A 285 -8.71 -13.92 -20.95
CA ILE A 285 -8.06 -14.46 -22.15
C ILE A 285 -7.08 -13.40 -22.61
N ASN A 286 -5.81 -13.75 -22.72
CA ASN A 286 -4.79 -12.83 -23.22
C ASN A 286 -4.84 -12.78 -24.75
N MET A 287 -5.12 -11.63 -25.32
CA MET A 287 -5.29 -11.44 -26.77
C MET A 287 -3.98 -11.25 -27.54
N GLY A 288 -2.90 -11.88 -27.09
CA GLY A 288 -1.61 -11.79 -27.76
C GLY A 288 -0.84 -13.09 -27.71
N THR A 289 -0.09 -13.38 -28.76
CA THR A 289 0.83 -14.52 -28.81
C THR A 289 2.02 -14.24 -27.90
N GLY A 290 2.60 -15.29 -27.28
CA GLY A 290 3.78 -15.16 -26.43
C GLY A 290 4.94 -14.36 -27.02
N ASN A 291 5.10 -14.38 -28.36
CA ASN A 291 6.10 -13.61 -29.09
C ASN A 291 5.77 -12.11 -29.23
N ALA A 292 4.49 -11.71 -29.16
CA ALA A 292 4.11 -10.30 -29.31
C ALA A 292 4.47 -9.45 -28.06
N PHE A 293 4.66 -10.10 -26.90
CA PHE A 293 5.01 -9.45 -25.62
C PHE A 293 6.41 -9.80 -25.11
N SER A 294 7.20 -10.53 -25.91
CA SER A 294 8.60 -10.80 -25.62
C SER A 294 9.43 -9.54 -25.81
N LEU A 295 10.16 -9.11 -24.78
CA LEU A 295 11.12 -7.99 -24.82
C LEU A 295 12.29 -8.21 -25.79
N LEU A 296 12.50 -9.46 -26.25
CA LEU A 296 13.49 -9.84 -27.26
C LEU A 296 12.73 -10.54 -28.38
N PRO A 297 12.55 -9.90 -29.53
CA PRO A 297 12.04 -10.59 -30.71
C PRO A 297 13.02 -11.70 -31.09
N ALA A 298 12.50 -12.89 -31.39
CA ALA A 298 13.27 -14.04 -31.80
C ALA A 298 14.11 -13.67 -33.04
N GLN A 299 15.39 -13.43 -32.83
CA GLN A 299 16.40 -13.20 -33.83
C GLN A 299 16.77 -14.54 -34.46
N ASN A 300 15.94 -15.18 -35.24
CA ASN A 300 16.34 -16.23 -36.19
C ASN A 300 15.10 -16.92 -36.76
N ALA A 301 14.48 -16.31 -37.74
CA ALA A 301 13.51 -16.96 -38.61
C ALA A 301 14.23 -17.58 -39.85
N THR A 302 15.26 -18.38 -39.64
CA THR A 302 15.88 -19.20 -40.69
C THR A 302 15.98 -20.64 -40.19
N GLY A 303 14.90 -21.39 -40.36
CA GLY A 303 14.89 -22.83 -40.12
C GLY A 303 13.52 -23.41 -40.26
N THR A 304 13.32 -24.08 -41.42
CA THR A 304 12.33 -25.14 -41.67
C THR A 304 11.07 -25.14 -40.81
N GLY A 305 10.03 -24.47 -41.26
CA GLY A 305 8.66 -24.93 -41.21
C GLY A 305 8.03 -25.37 -39.88
N SER A 306 8.39 -24.86 -38.74
CA SER A 306 7.51 -24.92 -37.57
C SER A 306 6.60 -23.68 -37.58
N LYS A 307 5.35 -23.87 -37.98
CA LYS A 307 4.32 -22.86 -37.76
C LYS A 307 4.34 -22.53 -36.25
N SER A 308 4.80 -21.32 -35.90
CA SER A 308 4.70 -20.83 -34.53
C SER A 308 3.21 -20.71 -34.22
N PHE A 309 2.72 -21.63 -33.41
CA PHE A 309 1.34 -21.59 -32.95
C PHE A 309 1.19 -20.43 -31.98
N SER A 310 0.18 -19.61 -32.20
CA SER A 310 -0.22 -18.57 -31.25
C SER A 310 -0.76 -19.26 -30.02
N VAL A 311 -0.03 -19.14 -28.92
CA VAL A 311 -0.44 -19.72 -27.65
C VAL A 311 -1.11 -18.61 -26.86
N TYR A 312 -2.38 -18.78 -26.55
CA TYR A 312 -3.13 -17.85 -25.72
C TYR A 312 -3.04 -18.27 -24.26
N ARG A 313 -2.81 -17.30 -23.39
CA ARG A 313 -2.69 -17.53 -21.95
C ARG A 313 -4.04 -17.26 -21.30
N LEU A 314 -4.63 -18.27 -20.66
CA LEU A 314 -5.83 -18.14 -19.85
C LEU A 314 -5.43 -17.98 -18.38
N LYS A 315 -6.10 -17.05 -17.71
CA LYS A 315 -5.94 -16.84 -16.27
C LYS A 315 -7.14 -17.46 -15.55
N PHE A 316 -6.88 -18.38 -14.64
CA PHE A 316 -7.88 -19.03 -13.82
C PHE A 316 -7.76 -18.56 -12.39
N LEU A 317 -8.88 -18.20 -11.76
CA LEU A 317 -8.93 -17.95 -10.34
C LEU A 317 -9.22 -19.25 -9.61
N TRP A 318 -8.39 -19.56 -8.66
CA TRP A 318 -8.51 -20.74 -7.84
C TRP A 318 -9.63 -20.55 -6.80
N ILE A 319 -10.65 -21.39 -6.84
CA ILE A 319 -11.70 -21.46 -5.82
C ILE A 319 -11.45 -22.73 -5.01
N GLN A 320 -10.81 -22.58 -3.87
CA GLN A 320 -10.54 -23.70 -2.98
C GLN A 320 -11.70 -23.93 -2.00
N LYS A 321 -12.23 -25.14 -2.01
CA LYS A 321 -13.05 -25.71 -0.94
C LYS A 321 -12.17 -26.71 -0.19
N ASN A 322 -11.63 -26.35 0.98
CA ASN A 322 -10.91 -27.21 1.94
C ASN A 322 -9.55 -27.83 1.52
N SER A 323 -8.46 -27.15 1.65
CA SER A 323 -7.23 -27.62 2.33
C SER A 323 -6.05 -26.69 2.08
N TRP A 324 -5.69 -25.92 3.10
CA TRP A 324 -4.54 -24.99 3.06
C TRP A 324 -3.19 -25.71 2.99
N ASN A 325 -3.12 -26.99 3.39
CA ASN A 325 -1.89 -27.77 3.46
C ASN A 325 -1.40 -28.27 2.10
N THR A 326 -2.26 -28.33 1.09
CA THR A 326 -1.91 -28.87 -0.24
C THR A 326 -1.27 -27.82 -1.17
N LEU A 327 -1.46 -26.54 -0.91
CA LEU A 327 -0.97 -25.44 -1.77
C LEU A 327 0.52 -25.18 -1.67
N CYS A 328 1.15 -25.46 -0.52
CA CYS A 328 2.57 -25.18 -0.29
C CYS A 328 3.53 -25.95 -1.21
N ALA A 329 3.10 -27.10 -1.71
CA ALA A 329 3.97 -27.95 -2.53
C ALA A 329 3.94 -27.59 -4.04
N LEU A 330 2.95 -26.80 -4.49
CA LEU A 330 2.84 -26.38 -5.90
C LEU A 330 3.81 -25.23 -6.28
N VAL A 331 4.33 -24.50 -5.31
CA VAL A 331 5.22 -23.34 -5.54
C VAL A 331 6.68 -23.76 -5.79
N TYR A 332 7.03 -25.04 -5.64
CA TYR A 332 8.43 -25.51 -5.56
C TYR A 332 8.90 -26.42 -6.71
N ARG A 333 8.43 -26.23 -7.93
CA ARG A 333 9.13 -26.80 -9.09
C ARG A 333 9.33 -25.81 -10.20
#